data_f6791cede2826329c45eef4aebb5b7ca
#
_entry.id   f6791cede2826329c45eef4aebb5b7ca
#
_cell.length_a   1.000
_cell.length_b   1.000
_cell.length_c   1.000
_cell.angle_alpha   90.00
_cell.angle_beta   90.00
_cell.angle_gamma   90.00
#
_symmetry.space_group_name_H-M   'P 1'
#
loop_
_entity.id
_entity.type
_entity.pdbx_description
1 polymer ?
#
loop_
_entity_poly.entity_id
_entity_poly.type
_entity_poly.pdbx_seq_one_letter_code
_entity_poly.pdbx_strand_id
1 'polypeptide(L)'
;HSTSRRQRQMCIRDSNNIMTMLRSILSQSERTRMSTMATVASFFSDFIINEKLLRMLSVSTFEVSELYEQKTALFLILPDETDTYRSVTGLILSQISAALVKAAYQHGGMLPRRVNYICDEFCNYYIPGMDRNISAHRSRNIRWYLVCQSKSQLQQAYPKEYPVILANCQNIYFTGSPDPELLEELSEKAGYTNESEDGTPRRLISVSDLRKLKKGRESSEVYISSGPLTLVTELPDLDQYEFLQDYTEQPELPVYQYPPLKAYTSAEMLQDMYKLRQAYEDDLAGYDSEEDKELAEKYRHMFS
;
A
#
# COMPACT_ATOMS: atom_id res chain seq x y z
N HIS A 1 8.97 23.94 22.75
CA HIS A 1 9.85 24.65 21.80
C HIS A 1 10.77 23.76 20.95
N SER A 2 11.11 22.52 21.38
CA SER A 2 12.03 21.62 20.64
C SER A 2 11.39 20.91 19.45
N THR A 3 10.09 20.60 19.50
CA THR A 3 9.33 19.91 18.43
C THR A 3 9.16 20.79 17.19
N SER A 4 8.97 22.09 17.38
CA SER A 4 8.84 23.06 16.28
C SER A 4 10.13 23.22 15.44
N ARG A 5 11.33 23.11 16.06
CA ARG A 5 12.62 23.16 15.34
C ARG A 5 12.86 21.92 14.48
N ARG A 6 12.55 20.73 14.99
CA ARG A 6 12.71 19.47 14.21
C ARG A 6 11.74 19.37 13.03
N GLN A 7 10.51 19.84 13.20
CA GLN A 7 9.54 19.92 12.10
C GLN A 7 9.97 20.91 11.02
N ARG A 8 10.49 22.08 11.38
CA ARG A 8 11.01 23.06 10.41
C ARG A 8 12.23 22.53 9.65
N GLN A 9 13.17 21.87 10.31
CA GLN A 9 14.32 21.25 9.64
C GLN A 9 13.93 20.12 8.68
N MET A 10 12.88 19.35 9.00
CA MET A 10 12.33 18.35 8.07
C MET A 10 11.72 19.01 6.83
N CYS A 11 10.90 20.05 6.98
CA CYS A 11 10.30 20.77 5.85
C CYS A 11 11.34 21.45 4.95
N ILE A 12 12.40 22.03 5.51
CA ILE A 12 13.50 22.66 4.72
C ILE A 12 14.29 21.61 3.94
N ARG A 13 14.54 20.45 4.52
CA ARG A 13 15.27 19.35 3.85
C ARG A 13 14.48 18.76 2.69
N ASP A 14 13.17 18.61 2.84
CA ASP A 14 12.28 18.11 1.79
C ASP A 14 12.09 19.14 0.68
N SER A 15 11.99 20.44 1.05
CA SER A 15 11.96 21.54 0.08
C SER A 15 13.21 21.60 -0.79
N ASN A 16 14.38 21.34 -0.24
CA ASN A 16 15.64 21.30 -1.01
C ASN A 16 15.66 20.20 -2.06
N ASN A 17 15.12 19.02 -1.77
CA ASN A 17 15.02 17.92 -2.74
C ASN A 17 14.07 18.28 -3.89
N ILE A 18 12.90 18.84 -3.56
CA ILE A 18 11.91 19.29 -4.55
C ILE A 18 12.49 20.42 -5.41
N MET A 19 13.15 21.42 -4.80
CA MET A 19 13.79 22.52 -5.52
C MET A 19 14.93 22.03 -6.42
N THR A 20 15.72 21.05 -6.02
CA THR A 20 16.76 20.44 -6.85
C THR A 20 16.17 19.74 -8.07
N MET A 21 15.06 18.99 -7.90
CA MET A 21 14.34 18.37 -9.00
C MET A 21 13.74 19.42 -9.95
N LEU A 22 13.10 20.46 -9.40
CA LEU A 22 12.54 21.56 -10.21
C LEU A 22 13.60 22.31 -11.01
N ARG A 23 14.79 22.54 -10.45
CA ARG A 23 15.91 23.15 -11.17
C ARG A 23 16.35 22.32 -12.36
N SER A 24 16.43 21.01 -12.19
CA SER A 24 16.75 20.09 -13.29
C SER A 24 15.74 20.22 -14.45
N ILE A 25 14.46 20.40 -14.13
CA ILE A 25 13.40 20.62 -15.13
C ILE A 25 13.48 22.02 -15.73
N LEU A 26 13.70 23.04 -14.92
CA LEU A 26 13.75 24.45 -15.35
C LEU A 26 14.99 24.75 -16.21
N SER A 27 16.10 24.03 -16.02
CA SER A 27 17.34 24.17 -16.82
C SER A 27 17.27 23.49 -18.19
N GLN A 28 16.22 22.72 -18.46
CA GLN A 28 16.03 22.06 -19.77
C GLN A 28 15.64 23.07 -20.85
N SER A 29 15.87 22.67 -22.13
CA SER A 29 15.37 23.47 -23.28
C SER A 29 13.85 23.64 -23.18
N GLU A 30 13.32 24.75 -23.68
CA GLU A 30 11.90 25.07 -23.61
C GLU A 30 11.02 23.93 -24.14
N ARG A 31 11.41 23.34 -25.26
CA ARG A 31 10.68 22.22 -25.87
C ARG A 31 10.64 20.98 -24.96
N THR A 32 11.77 20.64 -24.35
CA THR A 32 11.89 19.49 -23.43
C THR A 32 11.09 19.77 -22.14
N ARG A 33 11.19 20.98 -21.62
CA ARG A 33 10.46 21.43 -20.42
C ARG A 33 8.95 21.36 -20.64
N MET A 34 8.45 21.84 -21.77
CA MET A 34 7.01 21.74 -22.09
C MET A 34 6.54 20.28 -22.19
N SER A 35 7.32 19.41 -22.82
CA SER A 35 7.01 17.99 -22.89
C SER A 35 7.00 17.32 -21.50
N THR A 36 7.99 17.63 -20.67
CA THR A 36 8.06 17.13 -19.29
C THR A 36 6.88 17.63 -18.47
N MET A 37 6.53 18.92 -18.57
CA MET A 37 5.39 19.51 -17.85
C MET A 37 4.05 18.93 -18.33
N ALA A 38 3.89 18.66 -19.62
CA ALA A 38 2.71 17.99 -20.14
C ALA A 38 2.56 16.57 -19.60
N THR A 39 3.67 15.82 -19.51
CA THR A 39 3.68 14.49 -18.90
C THR A 39 3.33 14.55 -17.41
N VAL A 40 3.91 15.47 -16.66
CA VAL A 40 3.60 15.67 -15.25
C VAL A 40 2.13 16.06 -15.07
N ALA A 41 1.62 17.00 -15.88
CA ALA A 41 0.22 17.40 -15.86
C ALA A 41 -0.73 16.25 -16.16
N SER A 42 -0.37 15.37 -17.12
CA SER A 42 -1.13 14.15 -17.41
C SER A 42 -1.21 13.20 -16.23
N PHE A 43 -0.10 12.98 -15.51
CA PHE A 43 -0.12 12.14 -14.30
C PHE A 43 -0.97 12.73 -13.17
N PHE A 44 -1.02 14.05 -13.06
CA PHE A 44 -1.79 14.70 -12.00
C PHE A 44 -3.22 15.06 -12.41
N SER A 45 -3.57 14.98 -13.70
CA SER A 45 -4.90 15.38 -14.19
C SER A 45 -6.02 14.64 -13.47
N ASP A 46 -5.89 13.33 -13.33
CA ASP A 46 -6.89 12.48 -12.70
C ASP A 46 -7.10 12.80 -11.23
N PHE A 47 -6.04 13.24 -10.54
CA PHE A 47 -6.11 13.68 -9.13
C PHE A 47 -6.74 15.07 -9.01
N ILE A 48 -6.38 16.00 -9.92
CA ILE A 48 -6.83 17.41 -9.85
C ILE A 48 -8.31 17.52 -10.23
N ILE A 49 -8.77 16.73 -11.18
CA ILE A 49 -10.16 16.76 -11.66
C ILE A 49 -11.12 16.17 -10.62
N ASN A 50 -10.65 15.24 -9.78
CA ASN A 50 -11.49 14.57 -8.78
C ASN A 50 -11.49 15.34 -7.45
N GLU A 51 -12.44 16.27 -7.30
CA GLU A 51 -12.58 17.08 -6.08
C GLU A 51 -12.77 16.25 -4.80
N LYS A 52 -13.49 15.12 -4.88
CA LYS A 52 -13.69 14.23 -3.72
C LYS A 52 -12.37 13.61 -3.27
N LEU A 53 -11.55 13.18 -4.23
CA LEU A 53 -10.23 12.62 -3.96
C LEU A 53 -9.29 13.68 -3.35
N LEU A 54 -9.28 14.90 -3.91
CA LEU A 54 -8.50 16.01 -3.36
C LEU A 54 -8.90 16.33 -1.92
N ARG A 55 -10.19 16.39 -1.63
CA ARG A 55 -10.71 16.60 -0.27
C ARG A 55 -10.26 15.50 0.68
N MET A 56 -10.37 14.24 0.27
CA MET A 56 -9.92 13.09 1.06
C MET A 56 -8.42 13.15 1.36
N LEU A 57 -7.59 13.51 0.39
CA LEU A 57 -6.14 13.57 0.54
C LEU A 57 -5.63 14.84 1.26
N SER A 58 -6.48 15.87 1.40
CA SER A 58 -6.11 17.14 2.06
C SER A 58 -6.13 17.09 3.58
N VAL A 59 -6.69 16.05 4.18
CA VAL A 59 -6.90 15.92 5.63
C VAL A 59 -6.48 14.53 6.09
N SER A 60 -5.72 14.48 7.19
CA SER A 60 -5.45 13.21 7.90
C SER A 60 -6.49 13.03 9.01
N THR A 61 -7.25 11.94 8.94
CA THR A 61 -8.32 11.62 9.91
C THR A 61 -7.93 10.50 10.87
N PHE A 62 -6.78 9.86 10.65
CA PHE A 62 -6.24 8.85 11.54
C PHE A 62 -4.70 8.92 11.57
N GLU A 63 -4.12 8.38 12.63
CA GLU A 63 -2.68 8.23 12.75
C GLU A 63 -2.28 6.76 12.53
N VAL A 64 -1.19 6.52 11.79
CA VAL A 64 -0.72 5.15 11.51
C VAL A 64 -0.35 4.40 12.81
N SER A 65 -0.01 5.11 13.87
CA SER A 65 0.27 4.54 15.20
C SER A 65 -0.91 3.77 15.77
N GLU A 66 -2.14 4.19 15.48
CA GLU A 66 -3.36 3.54 15.96
C GLU A 66 -3.45 2.07 15.51
N LEU A 67 -2.89 1.73 14.34
CA LEU A 67 -2.92 0.37 13.80
C LEU A 67 -2.11 -0.64 14.64
N TYR A 68 -1.11 -0.19 15.40
CA TYR A 68 -0.26 -1.07 16.20
C TYR A 68 -0.30 -0.79 17.70
N GLU A 69 -0.88 0.33 18.13
CA GLU A 69 -1.05 0.66 19.54
C GLU A 69 -2.39 0.15 20.09
N GLN A 70 -3.44 0.18 19.29
CA GLN A 70 -4.78 -0.23 19.68
C GLN A 70 -5.44 -1.21 18.68
N LYS A 71 -6.61 -1.75 19.04
CA LYS A 71 -7.41 -2.59 18.12
C LYS A 71 -8.13 -1.69 17.12
N THR A 72 -7.54 -1.51 15.94
CA THR A 72 -8.07 -0.66 14.89
C THR A 72 -8.21 -1.45 13.59
N ALA A 73 -9.29 -1.18 12.84
CA ALA A 73 -9.48 -1.66 11.50
C ALA A 73 -9.62 -0.46 10.55
N LEU A 74 -8.77 -0.41 9.51
CA LEU A 74 -8.83 0.57 8.44
C LEU A 74 -9.38 -0.11 7.20
N PHE A 75 -10.53 0.36 6.69
CA PHE A 75 -11.13 -0.12 5.46
C PHE A 75 -10.85 0.85 4.32
N LEU A 76 -10.21 0.36 3.27
CA LEU A 76 -10.02 1.08 2.01
C LEU A 76 -11.00 0.49 0.99
N ILE A 77 -12.08 1.22 0.72
CA ILE A 77 -13.13 0.78 -0.21
C ILE A 77 -12.84 1.44 -1.55
N LEU A 78 -12.60 0.62 -2.57
CA LEU A 78 -12.33 1.07 -3.93
C LEU A 78 -13.58 0.87 -4.80
N PRO A 79 -13.99 1.90 -5.55
CA PRO A 79 -14.97 1.71 -6.63
C PRO A 79 -14.33 0.90 -7.76
N ASP A 80 -15.05 -0.07 -8.28
CA ASP A 80 -14.56 -0.95 -9.37
C ASP A 80 -14.38 -0.22 -10.71
N GLU A 81 -15.01 0.94 -10.86
CA GLU A 81 -15.22 1.63 -12.13
C GLU A 81 -14.06 2.56 -12.56
N THR A 82 -13.10 2.87 -11.67
CA THR A 82 -12.10 3.90 -11.96
C THR A 82 -10.68 3.51 -11.54
N ASP A 83 -9.75 3.51 -12.51
CA ASP A 83 -8.34 3.19 -12.30
C ASP A 83 -7.59 4.21 -11.42
N THR A 84 -8.07 5.45 -11.36
CA THR A 84 -7.47 6.52 -10.54
C THR A 84 -7.34 6.13 -9.07
N TYR A 85 -8.39 5.54 -8.49
CA TYR A 85 -8.37 5.13 -7.08
C TYR A 85 -7.42 3.96 -6.82
N ARG A 86 -7.19 3.10 -7.81
CA ARG A 86 -6.26 1.96 -7.71
C ARG A 86 -4.82 2.43 -7.47
N SER A 87 -4.38 3.45 -8.22
CA SER A 87 -3.05 4.05 -8.06
C SER A 87 -2.89 4.72 -6.70
N VAL A 88 -3.91 5.46 -6.24
CA VAL A 88 -3.92 6.12 -4.92
C VAL A 88 -3.86 5.08 -3.80
N THR A 89 -4.62 4.00 -3.91
CA THR A 89 -4.63 2.92 -2.91
C THR A 89 -3.25 2.28 -2.78
N GLY A 90 -2.59 1.95 -3.89
CA GLY A 90 -1.23 1.43 -3.88
C GLY A 90 -0.25 2.37 -3.19
N LEU A 91 -0.38 3.68 -3.43
CA LEU A 91 0.44 4.70 -2.78
C LEU A 91 0.18 4.79 -1.27
N ILE A 92 -1.09 4.83 -0.84
CA ILE A 92 -1.49 4.86 0.57
C ILE A 92 -0.95 3.62 1.30
N LEU A 93 -1.14 2.42 0.75
CA LEU A 93 -0.64 1.19 1.34
C LEU A 93 0.88 1.16 1.44
N SER A 94 1.58 1.69 0.42
CA SER A 94 3.03 1.83 0.45
C SER A 94 3.51 2.80 1.53
N GLN A 95 2.84 3.95 1.71
CA GLN A 95 3.16 4.92 2.76
C GLN A 95 2.88 4.37 4.16
N ILE A 96 1.74 3.71 4.36
CA ILE A 96 1.44 3.02 5.64
C ILE A 96 2.51 1.97 5.92
N SER A 97 2.89 1.16 4.94
CA SER A 97 3.94 0.15 5.08
C SER A 97 5.28 0.77 5.50
N ALA A 98 5.68 1.87 4.87
CA ALA A 98 6.91 2.58 5.24
C ALA A 98 6.85 3.14 6.68
N ALA A 99 5.71 3.70 7.08
CA ALA A 99 5.50 4.21 8.44
C ALA A 99 5.54 3.09 9.48
N LEU A 100 4.92 1.94 9.23
CA LEU A 100 4.93 0.76 10.11
C LEU A 100 6.34 0.17 10.25
N VAL A 101 7.11 0.11 9.16
CA VAL A 101 8.51 -0.34 9.21
C VAL A 101 9.35 0.61 10.07
N LYS A 102 9.17 1.92 9.90
CA LYS A 102 9.84 2.93 10.73
C LYS A 102 9.47 2.78 12.21
N ALA A 103 8.19 2.57 12.51
CA ALA A 103 7.69 2.32 13.86
C ALA A 103 8.28 1.03 14.45
N ALA A 104 8.38 -0.05 13.68
CA ALA A 104 9.00 -1.29 14.13
C ALA A 104 10.45 -1.07 14.57
N TYR A 105 11.24 -0.28 13.83
CA TYR A 105 12.61 0.08 14.26
C TYR A 105 12.63 0.84 15.59
N GLN A 106 11.67 1.72 15.83
CA GLN A 106 11.55 2.45 17.10
C GLN A 106 11.18 1.55 18.28
N HIS A 107 10.53 0.41 18.01
CA HIS A 107 10.12 -0.58 19.01
C HIS A 107 11.05 -1.82 19.05
N GLY A 108 12.32 -1.67 18.76
CA GLY A 108 13.29 -2.76 18.85
C GLY A 108 13.23 -3.78 17.71
N GLY A 109 12.71 -3.40 16.56
CA GLY A 109 12.67 -4.20 15.35
C GLY A 109 11.32 -4.86 15.02
N MET A 110 10.36 -4.82 15.96
CA MET A 110 9.05 -5.45 15.80
C MET A 110 7.93 -4.57 16.39
N LEU A 111 6.79 -4.53 15.72
CA LEU A 111 5.62 -3.81 16.23
C LEU A 111 5.03 -4.51 17.46
N PRO A 112 4.56 -3.75 18.48
CA PRO A 112 3.99 -4.31 19.71
C PRO A 112 2.71 -5.11 19.45
N ARG A 113 1.94 -4.72 18.43
CA ARG A 113 0.74 -5.41 17.96
C ARG A 113 0.91 -5.81 16.51
N ARG A 114 0.38 -7.00 16.15
CA ARG A 114 0.37 -7.47 14.76
C ARG A 114 -0.53 -6.61 13.90
N VAL A 115 -0.01 -6.18 12.75
CA VAL A 115 -0.80 -5.53 11.70
C VAL A 115 -1.01 -6.52 10.55
N ASN A 116 -2.27 -6.69 10.16
CA ASN A 116 -2.67 -7.57 9.07
C ASN A 116 -3.15 -6.74 7.89
N TYR A 117 -2.54 -6.92 6.73
CA TYR A 117 -3.06 -6.44 5.46
C TYR A 117 -3.92 -7.55 4.85
N ILE A 118 -5.20 -7.29 4.68
CA ILE A 118 -6.15 -8.17 3.99
C ILE A 118 -6.45 -7.51 2.65
N CYS A 119 -5.84 -8.02 1.60
CA CYS A 119 -5.85 -7.43 0.27
C CYS A 119 -6.76 -8.25 -0.62
N ASP A 120 -8.06 -7.93 -0.60
CA ASP A 120 -9.00 -8.49 -1.54
C ASP A 120 -8.74 -7.91 -2.94
N GLU A 121 -8.93 -8.72 -3.97
CA GLU A 121 -8.63 -8.36 -5.36
C GLU A 121 -7.25 -7.72 -5.54
N PHE A 122 -6.23 -8.30 -4.89
CA PHE A 122 -4.86 -7.77 -4.80
C PHE A 122 -4.25 -7.39 -6.17
N CYS A 123 -4.68 -8.03 -7.24
CA CYS A 123 -4.19 -7.77 -8.58
C CYS A 123 -4.76 -6.47 -9.20
N ASN A 124 -5.78 -5.86 -8.59
CA ASN A 124 -6.43 -4.67 -9.12
C ASN A 124 -5.68 -3.37 -8.78
N TYR A 125 -4.73 -3.40 -7.85
CA TYR A 125 -3.94 -2.23 -7.46
C TYR A 125 -2.47 -2.61 -7.23
N TYR A 126 -1.59 -1.80 -7.77
CA TYR A 126 -0.14 -2.02 -7.66
C TYR A 126 0.41 -1.35 -6.39
N ILE A 127 1.05 -2.14 -5.53
CA ILE A 127 1.76 -1.64 -4.34
C ILE A 127 3.26 -1.58 -4.65
N PRO A 128 3.86 -0.38 -4.75
CA PRO A 128 5.28 -0.24 -5.03
C PRO A 128 6.16 -0.96 -3.99
N GLY A 129 7.12 -1.76 -4.45
CA GLY A 129 8.07 -2.47 -3.59
C GLY A 129 7.47 -3.63 -2.81
N MET A 130 6.40 -4.26 -3.34
CA MET A 130 5.69 -5.37 -2.69
C MET A 130 6.60 -6.58 -2.42
N ASP A 131 7.56 -6.86 -3.30
CA ASP A 131 8.59 -7.90 -3.14
C ASP A 131 9.43 -7.70 -1.87
N ARG A 132 9.84 -6.47 -1.61
CA ARG A 132 10.59 -6.09 -0.40
C ARG A 132 9.68 -6.10 0.82
N ASN A 133 8.46 -5.60 0.69
CA ASN A 133 7.50 -5.53 1.78
C ASN A 133 7.15 -6.94 2.28
N ILE A 134 6.75 -7.85 1.41
CA ILE A 134 6.34 -9.21 1.81
C ILE A 134 7.50 -9.99 2.45
N SER A 135 8.73 -9.79 1.95
CA SER A 135 9.93 -10.43 2.48
C SER A 135 10.33 -9.90 3.85
N ALA A 136 10.25 -8.58 4.05
CA ALA A 136 10.76 -7.92 5.26
C ALA A 136 9.73 -7.79 6.40
N HIS A 137 8.45 -7.74 6.09
CA HIS A 137 7.39 -7.43 7.05
C HIS A 137 7.15 -8.52 8.08
N ARG A 138 7.42 -9.80 7.72
CA ARG A 138 7.22 -10.94 8.62
C ARG A 138 7.95 -10.77 9.96
N SER A 139 9.21 -10.35 9.93
CA SER A 139 10.02 -10.13 11.14
C SER A 139 9.55 -8.94 11.97
N ARG A 140 8.77 -8.03 11.38
CA ARG A 140 8.25 -6.80 11.99
C ARG A 140 6.84 -6.93 12.56
N ASN A 141 6.32 -8.17 12.66
CA ASN A 141 4.94 -8.46 13.08
C ASN A 141 3.87 -7.89 12.13
N ILE A 142 4.17 -7.85 10.83
CA ILE A 142 3.24 -7.46 9.78
C ILE A 142 2.95 -8.66 8.88
N ARG A 143 1.69 -8.91 8.57
CA ARG A 143 1.23 -10.05 7.76
C ARG A 143 0.45 -9.57 6.54
N TRP A 144 0.60 -10.32 5.46
CA TRP A 144 -0.13 -10.10 4.22
C TRP A 144 -1.03 -11.29 3.90
N TYR A 145 -2.28 -11.00 3.59
CA TYR A 145 -3.27 -11.94 3.08
C TYR A 145 -3.69 -11.42 1.71
N LEU A 146 -3.25 -12.11 0.66
CA LEU A 146 -3.43 -11.69 -0.72
C LEU A 146 -4.47 -12.58 -1.37
N VAL A 147 -5.57 -12.00 -1.84
CA VAL A 147 -6.62 -12.70 -2.57
C VAL A 147 -6.51 -12.36 -4.05
N CYS A 148 -6.35 -13.38 -4.89
CA CYS A 148 -6.18 -13.26 -6.33
C CYS A 148 -7.13 -14.24 -7.03
N GLN A 149 -7.69 -13.85 -8.17
CA GLN A 149 -8.57 -14.71 -8.95
C GLN A 149 -7.78 -15.73 -9.78
N SER A 150 -6.58 -15.37 -10.24
CA SER A 150 -5.70 -16.26 -10.99
C SER A 150 -4.22 -15.90 -10.84
N LYS A 151 -3.36 -16.88 -11.11
CA LYS A 151 -1.91 -16.70 -11.14
C LYS A 151 -1.48 -15.77 -12.29
N SER A 152 -2.15 -15.84 -13.43
CA SER A 152 -1.88 -14.99 -14.60
C SER A 152 -2.16 -13.51 -14.30
N GLN A 153 -3.24 -13.20 -13.57
CA GLN A 153 -3.50 -11.81 -13.11
C GLN A 153 -2.39 -11.30 -12.19
N LEU A 154 -1.92 -12.14 -11.26
CA LEU A 154 -0.82 -11.77 -10.37
C LEU A 154 0.46 -11.50 -11.16
N GLN A 155 0.78 -12.32 -12.14
CA GLN A 155 1.94 -12.14 -13.01
C GLN A 155 1.82 -10.89 -13.88
N GLN A 156 0.63 -10.55 -14.34
CA GLN A 156 0.38 -9.33 -15.11
C GLN A 156 0.51 -8.07 -14.24
N ALA A 157 -0.04 -8.09 -13.04
CA ALA A 157 0.00 -6.95 -12.12
C ALA A 157 1.41 -6.72 -11.53
N TYR A 158 2.17 -7.79 -11.31
CA TYR A 158 3.50 -7.76 -10.69
C TYR A 158 4.53 -8.57 -11.51
N PRO A 159 4.84 -8.18 -12.76
CA PRO A 159 5.61 -9.01 -13.70
C PRO A 159 7.02 -9.34 -13.23
N LYS A 160 7.65 -8.47 -12.44
CA LYS A 160 9.00 -8.65 -11.88
C LYS A 160 8.99 -9.23 -10.46
N GLU A 161 8.03 -8.81 -9.67
CA GLU A 161 7.92 -9.11 -8.23
C GLU A 161 7.20 -10.44 -7.95
N TYR A 162 6.39 -10.92 -8.90
CA TYR A 162 5.53 -12.09 -8.75
C TYR A 162 6.25 -13.34 -8.21
N PRO A 163 7.48 -13.72 -8.65
CA PRO A 163 8.13 -14.92 -8.11
C PRO A 163 8.47 -14.78 -6.62
N VAL A 164 8.87 -13.58 -6.20
CA VAL A 164 9.20 -13.27 -4.81
C VAL A 164 7.93 -13.26 -3.95
N ILE A 165 6.83 -12.71 -4.47
CA ILE A 165 5.53 -12.70 -3.78
C ILE A 165 5.09 -14.14 -3.51
N LEU A 166 5.06 -15.00 -4.53
CA LEU A 166 4.67 -16.42 -4.40
C LEU A 166 5.57 -17.18 -3.43
N ALA A 167 6.89 -16.99 -3.51
CA ALA A 167 7.84 -17.68 -2.62
C ALA A 167 7.64 -17.31 -1.14
N ASN A 168 7.10 -16.12 -0.84
CA ASN A 168 6.79 -15.68 0.51
C ASN A 168 5.37 -16.08 0.98
N CYS A 169 4.49 -16.51 0.09
CA CYS A 169 3.15 -17.02 0.41
C CYS A 169 3.23 -18.53 0.71
N GLN A 170 3.63 -18.87 1.93
CA GLN A 170 3.78 -20.27 2.37
C GLN A 170 2.44 -20.98 2.61
N ASN A 171 1.39 -20.22 2.91
CA ASN A 171 0.04 -20.74 3.09
C ASN A 171 -0.79 -20.41 1.86
N ILE A 172 -1.40 -21.42 1.26
CA ILE A 172 -2.26 -21.27 0.09
C ILE A 172 -3.63 -21.82 0.44
N TYR A 173 -4.65 -20.99 0.22
CA TYR A 173 -6.06 -21.36 0.31
C TYR A 173 -6.64 -21.30 -1.11
N PHE A 174 -7.11 -22.43 -1.61
CA PHE A 174 -7.65 -22.52 -2.96
C PHE A 174 -9.10 -22.99 -2.93
N THR A 175 -9.96 -22.19 -3.51
CA THR A 175 -11.42 -22.43 -3.54
C THR A 175 -11.91 -22.86 -4.93
N GLY A 176 -11.04 -22.85 -5.93
CA GLY A 176 -11.33 -23.28 -7.29
C GLY A 176 -10.84 -22.30 -8.36
N SER A 177 -10.36 -22.84 -9.47
CA SER A 177 -9.97 -22.13 -10.68
C SER A 177 -10.06 -23.08 -11.88
N PRO A 178 -10.39 -22.60 -13.08
CA PRO A 178 -10.31 -23.41 -14.31
C PRO A 178 -8.89 -23.55 -14.85
N ASP A 179 -7.90 -22.84 -14.30
CA ASP A 179 -6.52 -22.77 -14.78
C ASP A 179 -5.81 -24.14 -14.62
N PRO A 180 -5.47 -24.85 -15.74
CA PRO A 180 -4.88 -26.17 -15.67
C PRO A 180 -3.47 -26.17 -15.07
N GLU A 181 -2.70 -25.10 -15.31
CA GLU A 181 -1.32 -24.99 -14.81
C GLU A 181 -1.31 -24.82 -13.28
N LEU A 182 -2.20 -23.99 -12.76
CA LEU A 182 -2.37 -23.83 -11.31
C LEU A 182 -2.83 -25.12 -10.64
N LEU A 183 -3.79 -25.83 -11.24
CA LEU A 183 -4.27 -27.11 -10.71
C LEU A 183 -3.19 -28.17 -10.67
N GLU A 184 -2.35 -28.24 -11.71
CA GLU A 184 -1.22 -29.17 -11.77
C GLU A 184 -0.18 -28.84 -10.68
N GLU A 185 0.18 -27.56 -10.51
CA GLU A 185 1.10 -27.09 -9.48
C GLU A 185 0.61 -27.41 -8.07
N LEU A 186 -0.67 -27.18 -7.79
CA LEU A 186 -1.26 -27.49 -6.48
C LEU A 186 -1.33 -28.99 -6.20
N SER A 187 -1.64 -29.77 -7.22
CA SER A 187 -1.67 -31.23 -7.13
C SER A 187 -0.27 -31.82 -6.90
N GLU A 188 0.76 -31.28 -7.57
CA GLU A 188 2.15 -31.67 -7.36
C GLU A 188 2.62 -31.26 -5.94
N LYS A 189 2.28 -30.07 -5.50
CA LYS A 189 2.60 -29.55 -4.15
C LYS A 189 1.95 -30.38 -3.04
N ALA A 190 0.79 -31.00 -3.29
CA ALA A 190 0.14 -31.91 -2.36
C ALA A 190 0.96 -33.15 -2.09
N GLY A 191 1.82 -33.57 -3.03
CA GLY A 191 2.68 -34.75 -2.92
C GLY A 191 1.98 -36.02 -3.33
N TYR A 192 2.63 -37.13 -2.97
CA TYR A 192 2.24 -38.48 -3.38
C TYR A 192 2.05 -39.38 -2.16
N THR A 193 1.17 -40.35 -2.29
CA THR A 193 1.02 -41.46 -1.33
C THR A 193 1.60 -42.74 -1.91
N ASN A 194 2.16 -43.61 -1.05
CA ASN A 194 2.69 -44.92 -1.41
C ASN A 194 1.64 -46.04 -1.27
N GLU A 195 0.37 -45.68 -0.97
CA GLU A 195 -0.70 -46.65 -0.67
C GLU A 195 -1.49 -47.10 -1.90
N SER A 196 -0.86 -47.25 -3.06
CA SER A 196 -1.53 -47.87 -4.19
C SER A 196 -1.28 -49.39 -4.18
N GLU A 197 -2.30 -50.20 -4.49
CA GLU A 197 -2.24 -51.67 -4.49
C GLU A 197 -1.16 -52.23 -5.44
N ASP A 198 -0.76 -51.47 -6.44
CA ASP A 198 0.23 -51.78 -7.46
C ASP A 198 1.61 -51.17 -7.18
N GLY A 199 1.82 -50.48 -6.05
CA GLY A 199 3.11 -49.88 -5.66
C GLY A 199 3.50 -48.65 -6.47
N THR A 200 2.62 -48.13 -7.34
CA THR A 200 2.86 -46.88 -8.08
C THR A 200 2.49 -45.68 -7.23
N PRO A 201 3.34 -44.63 -7.14
CA PRO A 201 3.02 -43.43 -6.40
C PRO A 201 1.77 -42.74 -6.97
N ARG A 202 0.75 -42.57 -6.14
CA ARG A 202 -0.46 -41.86 -6.52
C ARG A 202 -0.43 -40.45 -5.92
N ARG A 203 -0.89 -39.44 -6.66
CA ARG A 203 -1.06 -38.09 -6.11
C ARG A 203 -2.02 -38.08 -4.92
N LEU A 204 -1.62 -37.44 -3.84
CA LEU A 204 -2.45 -37.33 -2.63
C LEU A 204 -3.77 -36.59 -2.93
N ILE A 205 -3.71 -35.51 -3.73
CA ILE A 205 -4.86 -34.76 -4.23
C ILE A 205 -4.65 -34.60 -5.75
N SER A 206 -5.51 -35.20 -6.55
CA SER A 206 -5.40 -35.14 -7.99
C SER A 206 -5.93 -33.83 -8.57
N VAL A 207 -5.54 -33.52 -9.81
CA VAL A 207 -6.13 -32.40 -10.57
C VAL A 207 -7.65 -32.55 -10.70
N SER A 208 -8.15 -33.79 -10.80
CA SER A 208 -9.58 -34.05 -10.85
C SER A 208 -10.30 -33.71 -9.55
N ASP A 209 -9.66 -33.95 -8.41
CA ASP A 209 -10.23 -33.62 -7.10
C ASP A 209 -10.29 -32.09 -6.92
N LEU A 210 -9.23 -31.37 -7.29
CA LEU A 210 -9.18 -29.90 -7.24
C LEU A 210 -10.23 -29.24 -8.15
N ARG A 211 -10.54 -29.86 -9.30
CA ARG A 211 -11.62 -29.37 -10.19
C ARG A 211 -13.01 -29.59 -9.65
N LYS A 212 -13.18 -30.58 -8.79
CA LYS A 212 -14.47 -31.02 -8.25
C LYS A 212 -14.75 -30.48 -6.85
N LEU A 213 -13.91 -29.57 -6.33
CA LEU A 213 -14.17 -28.97 -5.04
C LEU A 213 -15.61 -28.45 -4.98
N LYS A 214 -16.33 -28.92 -3.97
CA LYS A 214 -17.75 -28.58 -3.76
C LYS A 214 -17.91 -27.09 -3.55
N LYS A 215 -18.86 -26.50 -4.26
CA LYS A 215 -19.32 -25.12 -4.06
C LYS A 215 -20.79 -25.16 -3.76
N GLY A 216 -21.18 -24.89 -2.54
CA GLY A 216 -22.56 -24.91 -2.10
C GLY A 216 -22.96 -23.60 -1.39
N ARG A 217 -24.26 -23.43 -1.17
CA ARG A 217 -24.79 -22.30 -0.38
C ARG A 217 -24.56 -22.47 1.12
N GLU A 218 -24.50 -23.70 1.58
CA GLU A 218 -24.34 -24.01 3.01
C GLU A 218 -22.87 -24.20 3.39
N SER A 219 -22.05 -24.70 2.48
CA SER A 219 -20.63 -24.94 2.70
C SER A 219 -19.87 -25.06 1.38
N SER A 220 -18.59 -24.77 1.42
CA SER A 220 -17.68 -24.92 0.29
C SER A 220 -16.41 -25.65 0.71
N GLU A 221 -15.90 -26.52 -0.18
CA GLU A 221 -14.60 -27.17 0.03
C GLU A 221 -13.47 -26.22 -0.32
N VAL A 222 -12.44 -26.25 0.51
CA VAL A 222 -11.21 -25.45 0.36
C VAL A 222 -10.01 -26.37 0.44
N TYR A 223 -9.14 -26.29 -0.57
CA TYR A 223 -7.81 -26.86 -0.50
C TYR A 223 -6.91 -25.92 0.30
N ILE A 224 -6.19 -26.47 1.27
CA ILE A 224 -5.25 -25.72 2.12
C ILE A 224 -3.89 -26.40 2.03
N SER A 225 -2.86 -25.60 1.70
CA SER A 225 -1.45 -26.02 1.77
C SER A 225 -0.70 -25.08 2.71
N SER A 226 -0.05 -25.62 3.73
CA SER A 226 0.73 -24.90 4.71
C SER A 226 2.02 -25.67 5.05
N GLY A 227 3.14 -25.26 4.46
CA GLY A 227 4.40 -26.00 4.57
C GLY A 227 4.24 -27.45 4.05
N PRO A 228 4.53 -28.46 4.88
CA PRO A 228 4.39 -29.86 4.48
C PRO A 228 2.94 -30.40 4.59
N LEU A 229 2.03 -29.62 5.19
CA LEU A 229 0.66 -30.02 5.42
C LEU A 229 -0.21 -29.60 4.24
N THR A 230 -0.93 -30.57 3.67
CA THR A 230 -1.93 -30.33 2.63
C THR A 230 -3.19 -31.09 2.97
N LEU A 231 -4.34 -30.41 2.88
CA LEU A 231 -5.64 -31.01 3.15
C LEU A 231 -6.75 -30.33 2.32
N VAL A 232 -7.84 -31.05 2.14
CA VAL A 232 -9.12 -30.47 1.70
C VAL A 232 -10.07 -30.51 2.89
N THR A 233 -10.71 -29.39 3.16
CA THR A 233 -11.68 -29.27 4.26
C THR A 233 -12.91 -28.51 3.78
N GLU A 234 -14.00 -28.70 4.48
CA GLU A 234 -15.26 -28.00 4.25
C GLU A 234 -15.36 -26.80 5.20
N LEU A 235 -15.66 -25.63 4.64
CA LEU A 235 -15.94 -24.40 5.40
C LEU A 235 -17.43 -24.09 5.26
N PRO A 236 -18.13 -23.90 6.38
CA PRO A 236 -19.52 -23.44 6.37
C PRO A 236 -19.61 -22.02 5.81
N ASP A 237 -20.80 -21.63 5.35
CA ASP A 237 -21.03 -20.25 4.92
C ASP A 237 -20.99 -19.28 6.11
N LEU A 238 -20.74 -18.00 5.81
CA LEU A 238 -20.51 -16.96 6.84
C LEU A 238 -21.72 -16.80 7.78
N ASP A 239 -22.94 -16.97 7.28
CA ASP A 239 -24.17 -16.87 8.04
C ASP A 239 -24.36 -18.00 9.09
N GLN A 240 -23.58 -19.09 8.98
CA GLN A 240 -23.62 -20.21 9.93
C GLN A 240 -22.74 -20.02 11.15
N TYR A 241 -21.87 -18.98 11.14
CA TYR A 241 -21.01 -18.69 12.29
C TYR A 241 -21.78 -17.89 13.36
N GLU A 242 -21.93 -18.45 14.56
CA GLU A 242 -22.64 -17.81 15.68
C GLU A 242 -22.14 -16.40 15.99
N PHE A 243 -20.83 -16.16 15.90
CA PHE A 243 -20.24 -14.86 16.19
C PHE A 243 -20.61 -13.77 15.17
N LEU A 244 -21.12 -14.12 13.98
CA LEU A 244 -21.60 -13.18 12.97
C LEU A 244 -23.10 -12.87 13.12
N GLN A 245 -23.86 -13.69 13.83
CA GLN A 245 -25.29 -13.48 14.04
C GLN A 245 -25.57 -12.23 14.89
N ASP A 246 -24.61 -11.85 15.75
CA ASP A 246 -24.71 -10.64 16.58
C ASP A 246 -24.44 -9.34 15.79
N TYR A 247 -23.97 -9.40 14.53
CA TYR A 247 -23.64 -8.24 13.69
C TYR A 247 -24.73 -7.92 12.65
N THR A 248 -25.98 -8.21 12.94
CA THR A 248 -27.10 -7.97 12.02
C THR A 248 -27.51 -6.50 11.89
N GLU A 249 -27.11 -5.64 12.81
CA GLU A 249 -27.32 -4.20 12.70
C GLU A 249 -26.10 -3.54 12.05
N GLN A 250 -26.28 -3.07 10.82
CA GLN A 250 -25.26 -2.20 10.20
C GLN A 250 -25.25 -0.86 10.96
N PRO A 251 -24.16 -0.49 11.62
CA PRO A 251 -24.07 0.82 12.23
C PRO A 251 -24.20 1.88 11.14
N GLU A 252 -25.02 2.91 11.39
CA GLU A 252 -25.04 4.08 10.52
C GLU A 252 -23.62 4.65 10.44
N LEU A 253 -23.05 4.62 9.24
CA LEU A 253 -21.72 5.20 9.01
C LEU A 253 -21.83 6.72 9.23
N PRO A 254 -20.97 7.31 10.07
CA PRO A 254 -20.97 8.74 10.26
C PRO A 254 -20.73 9.45 8.93
N VAL A 255 -21.63 10.36 8.57
CA VAL A 255 -21.41 11.23 7.39
C VAL A 255 -20.29 12.21 7.73
N TYR A 256 -19.10 11.92 7.20
CA TYR A 256 -17.95 12.81 7.41
C TYR A 256 -18.13 14.08 6.58
N GLN A 257 -18.14 15.23 7.26
CA GLN A 257 -18.14 16.53 6.60
C GLN A 257 -16.69 16.94 6.34
N TYR A 258 -16.29 16.86 5.08
CA TYR A 258 -14.97 17.34 4.68
C TYR A 258 -14.89 18.87 4.86
N PRO A 259 -13.79 19.39 5.41
CA PRO A 259 -13.57 20.83 5.42
C PRO A 259 -13.57 21.35 3.97
N PRO A 260 -14.03 22.59 3.75
CA PRO A 260 -13.99 23.19 2.42
C PRO A 260 -12.53 23.21 1.92
N LEU A 261 -12.33 22.81 0.67
CA LEU A 261 -11.02 22.94 0.02
C LEU A 261 -10.68 24.43 0.01
N LYS A 262 -9.54 24.79 0.60
CA LYS A 262 -9.00 26.13 0.46
C LYS A 262 -8.40 26.24 -0.94
N ALA A 263 -9.15 26.79 -1.87
CA ALA A 263 -8.63 27.12 -3.19
C ALA A 263 -7.63 28.26 -3.03
N TYR A 264 -6.34 27.99 -3.21
CA TYR A 264 -5.34 29.03 -3.28
C TYR A 264 -5.39 29.68 -4.65
N THR A 265 -5.67 30.98 -4.68
CA THR A 265 -5.43 31.77 -5.89
C THR A 265 -3.91 31.92 -6.10
N SER A 266 -3.50 32.14 -7.34
CA SER A 266 -2.06 32.39 -7.66
C SER A 266 -1.50 33.55 -6.81
N ALA A 267 -2.33 34.56 -6.50
CA ALA A 267 -1.94 35.69 -5.67
C ALA A 267 -1.71 35.29 -4.20
N GLU A 268 -2.58 34.46 -3.61
CA GLU A 268 -2.41 33.95 -2.24
C GLU A 268 -1.18 33.05 -2.14
N MET A 269 -0.96 32.20 -3.14
CA MET A 269 0.20 31.33 -3.21
C MET A 269 1.51 32.16 -3.26
N LEU A 270 1.57 33.21 -4.06
CA LEU A 270 2.70 34.12 -4.12
C LEU A 270 2.89 34.89 -2.79
N GLN A 271 1.79 35.29 -2.15
CA GLN A 271 1.84 35.97 -0.87
C GLN A 271 2.36 35.06 0.25
N ASP A 272 1.94 33.80 0.29
CA ASP A 272 2.43 32.83 1.26
C ASP A 272 3.90 32.45 0.98
N MET A 273 4.31 32.35 -0.28
CA MET A 273 5.73 32.18 -0.66
C MET A 273 6.57 33.38 -0.21
N TYR A 274 6.04 34.59 -0.35
CA TYR A 274 6.74 35.81 0.11
C TYR A 274 6.89 35.84 1.63
N LYS A 275 5.85 35.47 2.38
CA LYS A 275 5.90 35.36 3.85
C LYS A 275 6.89 34.27 4.30
N LEU A 276 6.93 33.14 3.63
CA LEU A 276 7.90 32.07 3.90
C LEU A 276 9.33 32.54 3.63
N ARG A 277 9.52 33.33 2.56
CA ARG A 277 10.83 33.94 2.24
C ARG A 277 11.26 34.93 3.33
N GLN A 278 10.38 35.82 3.75
CA GLN A 278 10.67 36.76 4.85
C GLN A 278 10.99 36.05 6.16
N ALA A 279 10.19 35.04 6.55
CA ALA A 279 10.45 34.28 7.76
C ALA A 279 11.80 33.51 7.69
N TYR A 280 12.22 33.10 6.50
CA TYR A 280 13.49 32.47 6.27
C TYR A 280 14.65 33.49 6.35
N GLU A 281 14.47 34.67 5.78
CA GLU A 281 15.46 35.78 5.87
C GLU A 281 15.61 36.28 7.34
N ASP A 282 14.54 36.36 8.10
CA ASP A 282 14.53 36.69 9.53
C ASP A 282 15.19 35.62 10.39
N ASP A 283 14.99 34.32 10.08
CA ASP A 283 15.63 33.16 10.75
C ASP A 283 17.15 33.17 10.47
N LEU A 284 17.57 33.55 9.25
CA LEU A 284 18.98 33.70 8.87
C LEU A 284 19.67 34.88 9.53
N ALA A 285 18.94 35.98 9.77
CA ALA A 285 19.47 37.14 10.48
C ALA A 285 19.78 36.87 11.97
N GLY A 286 19.25 35.76 12.51
CA GLY A 286 19.50 35.32 13.89
C GLY A 286 20.69 34.38 14.08
N TYR A 287 21.47 34.06 13.03
CA TYR A 287 22.65 33.21 13.12
C TYR A 287 23.94 34.01 13.35
N ASP A 288 24.59 33.78 14.49
CA ASP A 288 25.79 34.52 14.92
C ASP A 288 27.12 33.92 14.46
N SER A 289 27.11 32.73 13.80
CA SER A 289 28.34 32.07 13.36
C SER A 289 28.69 32.36 11.91
N GLU A 290 29.98 32.47 11.59
CA GLU A 290 30.49 32.68 10.22
C GLU A 290 30.10 31.52 9.27
N GLU A 291 30.06 30.26 9.79
CA GLU A 291 29.65 29.08 9.02
C GLU A 291 28.16 29.16 8.61
N ASP A 292 27.31 29.66 9.50
CA ASP A 292 25.89 29.84 9.23
C ASP A 292 25.65 30.97 8.20
N LYS A 293 26.48 32.01 8.23
CA LYS A 293 26.44 33.10 7.23
C LYS A 293 26.88 32.64 5.84
N GLU A 294 27.94 31.81 5.76
CA GLU A 294 28.39 31.21 4.49
C GLU A 294 27.31 30.27 3.90
N LEU A 295 26.66 29.49 4.76
CA LEU A 295 25.55 28.62 4.37
C LEU A 295 24.35 29.45 3.86
N ALA A 296 24.04 30.57 4.54
CA ALA A 296 23.00 31.52 4.16
C ALA A 296 23.28 32.20 2.83
N GLU A 297 24.52 32.61 2.58
CA GLU A 297 24.93 33.24 1.34
C GLU A 297 24.92 32.26 0.16
N LYS A 298 25.31 31.00 0.38
CA LYS A 298 25.20 29.91 -0.57
C LYS A 298 23.76 29.63 -1.01
N TYR A 299 22.80 29.84 -0.09
CA TYR A 299 21.37 29.67 -0.37
C TYR A 299 20.67 30.94 -0.87
N ARG A 300 21.28 32.12 -0.73
CA ARG A 300 20.76 33.41 -1.22
C ARG A 300 20.54 33.42 -2.74
N HIS A 301 21.44 32.79 -3.51
CA HIS A 301 21.31 32.60 -4.95
C HIS A 301 20.19 31.63 -5.36
N MET A 302 19.55 30.98 -4.41
CA MET A 302 18.42 30.06 -4.68
C MET A 302 17.10 30.79 -4.77
N PHE A 303 17.01 32.03 -4.27
CA PHE A 303 15.79 32.84 -4.24
C PHE A 303 15.92 34.17 -5.02
N SER A 304 17.04 34.46 -5.61
CA SER A 304 17.25 35.51 -6.62
C SER A 304 17.06 34.94 -8.03
#